data_da582752707fa410dccd2b748e3f3ffd
#
_entry.id   da582752707fa410dccd2b748e3f3ffd
#
_cell.length_a   1.000
_cell.length_b   1.000
_cell.length_c   1.000
_cell.angle_alpha   90.00
_cell.angle_beta   90.00
_cell.angle_gamma   90.00
#
_symmetry.space_group_name_H-M   'P 1'
#
loop_
_entity.id
_entity.type
_entity.pdbx_description
1 polymer ?
#
loop_
_entity_poly.entity_id
_entity_poly.type
_entity_poly.pdbx_seq_one_letter_code
_entity_poly.pdbx_strand_id
1 'polypeptide(L)'
;MMYFCTTSTYKRSSICFATADNPEGSYTFQDTILHSGFRTADTKNKQQIFGDENFDMRKYMLSGDYNNLQWPNALDPSVFYDEDGRMWMVYGSWSGGIFILELDQETGYPIFPEEDEENEVDSYYGKHLIGGMHLSCEGPYILYDETSGYYYLFVSYGSLTADGGYQIRLYRSEKPDGPYVDYSGETFSLGVEDHSQYGLKMMGNYTFPSLPYSYMAPGHNSAFVDDDGKLYIVYHQRFSDMGEMHEPRVHQIFRNKDGWLVAAPFATQGEELREEGNSSKEIAGTYYYVNHGTDISAEVHEAEEIQLTAGGKIKDSSGKNIGEFVTEENSPYITLSTDEGEYEGVLVDMEDEAGNPVLCFTAAGENNQSVWGVKYLKE
;
A
#
# COMPACT_ATOMS: atom_id res chain seq x y z
N MET A 1 17.75 -14.25 6.94
CA MET A 1 17.06 -14.98 5.85
C MET A 1 16.64 -14.00 4.78
N MET A 2 16.60 -14.42 3.52
CA MET A 2 16.12 -13.62 2.38
C MET A 2 15.10 -14.46 1.61
N TYR A 3 13.89 -13.96 1.51
CA TYR A 3 12.82 -14.60 0.71
C TYR A 3 12.75 -13.90 -0.64
N PHE A 4 12.59 -14.68 -1.69
CA PHE A 4 12.55 -14.18 -3.06
C PHE A 4 11.70 -15.08 -3.94
N CYS A 5 11.25 -14.57 -5.07
CA CYS A 5 10.45 -15.33 -6.02
C CYS A 5 11.17 -15.55 -7.34
N THR A 6 10.76 -16.62 -8.02
CA THR A 6 11.13 -16.89 -9.40
C THR A 6 9.87 -17.15 -10.21
N THR A 7 9.83 -16.70 -11.46
CA THR A 7 8.68 -16.90 -12.34
C THR A 7 9.09 -17.35 -13.73
N SER A 8 8.29 -18.22 -14.31
CA SER A 8 8.42 -18.64 -15.71
C SER A 8 7.26 -18.16 -16.60
N THR A 9 6.13 -17.85 -15.99
CA THR A 9 4.96 -17.20 -16.62
C THR A 9 4.26 -16.42 -15.53
N TYR A 10 3.38 -15.47 -15.90
CA TYR A 10 2.66 -14.61 -14.93
C TYR A 10 1.85 -15.35 -13.85
N LYS A 11 1.65 -16.67 -13.92
CA LYS A 11 0.97 -17.49 -12.90
C LYS A 11 1.80 -18.68 -12.40
N ARG A 12 2.93 -19.01 -13.07
CA ARG A 12 3.80 -20.14 -12.69
C ARG A 12 5.04 -19.61 -12.01
N SER A 13 4.96 -19.52 -10.72
CA SER A 13 5.96 -18.92 -9.87
C SER A 13 6.27 -19.79 -8.68
N SER A 14 7.33 -19.44 -7.99
CA SER A 14 7.77 -20.12 -6.75
C SER A 14 8.36 -19.10 -5.80
N ILE A 15 8.08 -19.25 -4.52
CA ILE A 15 8.77 -18.55 -3.45
C ILE A 15 9.87 -19.45 -2.91
N CYS A 16 11.05 -18.87 -2.80
CA CYS A 16 12.28 -19.49 -2.36
C CYS A 16 12.87 -18.72 -1.18
N PHE A 17 13.79 -19.34 -0.44
CA PHE A 17 14.57 -18.59 0.53
C PHE A 17 16.03 -19.01 0.54
N ALA A 18 16.86 -18.10 1.01
CA ALA A 18 18.29 -18.24 1.18
C ALA A 18 18.71 -17.65 2.53
N THR A 19 19.84 -18.12 3.05
CA THR A 19 20.39 -17.66 4.33
C THR A 19 21.82 -17.16 4.17
N ALA A 20 22.20 -16.22 5.03
CA ALA A 20 23.56 -15.72 5.18
C ALA A 20 23.85 -15.41 6.65
N ASP A 21 25.12 -15.34 7.03
CA ASP A 21 25.54 -15.00 8.40
C ASP A 21 25.35 -13.49 8.71
N ASN A 22 25.27 -12.67 7.66
CA ASN A 22 25.04 -11.23 7.78
C ASN A 22 24.31 -10.70 6.51
N PRO A 23 23.68 -9.51 6.56
CA PRO A 23 22.92 -8.96 5.42
C PRO A 23 23.74 -8.71 4.15
N GLU A 24 25.02 -8.43 4.29
CA GLU A 24 25.97 -8.17 3.17
C GLU A 24 26.65 -9.45 2.68
N GLY A 25 26.47 -10.56 3.40
CA GLY A 25 27.16 -11.83 3.15
C GLY A 25 26.69 -12.56 1.90
N SER A 26 27.44 -13.63 1.56
CA SER A 26 27.01 -14.52 0.49
C SER A 26 25.80 -15.34 0.94
N TYR A 27 24.68 -15.18 0.25
CA TYR A 27 23.49 -15.96 0.50
C TYR A 27 23.60 -17.37 -0.08
N THR A 28 23.22 -18.35 0.70
CA THR A 28 23.15 -19.75 0.28
C THR A 28 21.68 -20.14 0.13
N PHE A 29 21.31 -20.57 -1.07
CA PHE A 29 19.96 -21.10 -1.35
C PHE A 29 19.66 -22.29 -0.43
N GLN A 30 18.50 -22.24 0.21
CA GLN A 30 18.04 -23.30 1.09
C GLN A 30 17.00 -24.18 0.40
N ASP A 31 15.86 -23.58 -0.01
CA ASP A 31 14.78 -24.35 -0.58
C ASP A 31 13.79 -23.47 -1.36
N THR A 32 12.87 -24.16 -2.07
CA THR A 32 11.66 -23.60 -2.65
C THR A 32 10.48 -24.03 -1.78
N ILE A 33 9.79 -23.07 -1.17
CA ILE A 33 8.80 -23.31 -0.13
C ILE A 33 7.34 -23.25 -0.60
N LEU A 34 7.06 -22.53 -1.69
CA LEU A 34 5.73 -22.44 -2.30
C LEU A 34 5.81 -22.47 -3.82
N HIS A 35 4.80 -23.09 -4.44
CA HIS A 35 4.64 -23.14 -5.88
C HIS A 35 3.24 -22.75 -6.31
N SER A 36 3.10 -22.04 -7.42
CA SER A 36 1.84 -21.78 -8.12
C SER A 36 1.90 -22.17 -9.60
N GLY A 37 0.75 -22.14 -10.28
CA GLY A 37 0.70 -22.36 -11.72
C GLY A 37 1.13 -23.73 -12.19
N PHE A 38 1.08 -24.75 -11.34
CA PHE A 38 1.39 -26.11 -11.72
C PHE A 38 0.33 -26.70 -12.66
N ARG A 39 0.68 -27.72 -13.42
CA ARG A 39 -0.11 -28.31 -14.49
C ARG A 39 -0.31 -29.80 -14.27
N THR A 40 -1.27 -30.41 -14.97
CA THR A 40 -1.50 -31.85 -14.94
C THR A 40 -0.21 -32.66 -15.23
N ALA A 41 0.69 -32.16 -16.07
CA ALA A 41 1.97 -32.82 -16.32
C ALA A 41 2.88 -32.94 -15.09
N ASP A 42 2.73 -32.03 -14.13
CA ASP A 42 3.53 -31.99 -12.89
C ASP A 42 3.13 -33.09 -11.89
N THR A 43 1.98 -33.77 -12.09
CA THR A 43 1.52 -34.91 -11.27
C THR A 43 2.56 -36.04 -11.12
N LYS A 44 3.46 -36.17 -12.07
CA LYS A 44 4.52 -37.18 -12.04
C LYS A 44 5.70 -36.79 -11.14
N ASN A 45 5.76 -35.53 -10.74
CA ASN A 45 6.90 -34.96 -10.01
C ASN A 45 6.47 -34.37 -8.65
N LYS A 46 5.32 -34.82 -8.09
CA LYS A 46 4.78 -34.25 -6.84
C LYS A 46 5.75 -34.28 -5.68
N GLN A 47 6.42 -35.42 -5.48
CA GLN A 47 7.45 -35.57 -4.44
C GLN A 47 8.59 -34.54 -4.60
N GLN A 48 8.99 -34.25 -5.83
CA GLN A 48 10.07 -33.27 -6.09
C GLN A 48 9.60 -31.82 -5.91
N ILE A 49 8.34 -31.53 -6.27
CA ILE A 49 7.81 -30.15 -6.27
C ILE A 49 7.28 -29.79 -4.88
N PHE A 50 6.54 -30.69 -4.23
CA PHE A 50 5.81 -30.41 -2.99
C PHE A 50 6.37 -31.14 -1.76
N GLY A 51 7.39 -31.98 -1.94
CA GLY A 51 7.88 -32.84 -0.85
C GLY A 51 6.92 -33.97 -0.45
N ASP A 52 5.76 -34.09 -1.11
CA ASP A 52 4.70 -35.04 -0.82
C ASP A 52 4.16 -35.67 -2.12
N GLU A 53 4.33 -36.98 -2.28
CA GLU A 53 3.79 -37.74 -3.43
C GLU A 53 2.24 -37.78 -3.46
N ASN A 54 1.59 -37.56 -2.29
CA ASN A 54 0.15 -37.61 -2.13
C ASN A 54 -0.51 -36.23 -2.26
N PHE A 55 0.26 -35.15 -2.44
CA PHE A 55 -0.27 -33.80 -2.57
C PHE A 55 -1.42 -33.74 -3.56
N ASP A 56 -2.62 -33.26 -3.15
CA ASP A 56 -3.79 -33.23 -4.03
C ASP A 56 -3.81 -31.95 -4.89
N MET A 57 -3.05 -31.98 -5.96
CA MET A 57 -3.01 -30.89 -6.94
C MET A 57 -4.40 -30.56 -7.53
N ARG A 58 -5.35 -31.52 -7.55
CA ARG A 58 -6.68 -31.30 -8.18
C ARG A 58 -7.51 -30.27 -7.44
N LYS A 59 -7.30 -30.13 -6.13
CA LYS A 59 -7.91 -29.07 -5.31
C LYS A 59 -7.68 -27.67 -5.91
N TYR A 60 -6.50 -27.46 -6.47
CA TYR A 60 -6.03 -26.16 -6.97
C TYR A 60 -6.24 -25.99 -8.50
N MET A 61 -6.95 -26.90 -9.15
CA MET A 61 -7.06 -26.93 -10.60
C MET A 61 -8.51 -26.74 -11.06
N LEU A 62 -8.68 -26.00 -12.13
CA LEU A 62 -9.94 -25.87 -12.86
C LEU A 62 -9.69 -26.31 -14.31
N SER A 63 -10.48 -27.30 -14.79
CA SER A 63 -10.36 -27.84 -16.16
C SER A 63 -8.95 -28.30 -16.56
N GLY A 64 -8.16 -28.79 -15.58
CA GLY A 64 -6.83 -29.35 -15.83
C GLY A 64 -5.68 -28.35 -15.82
N ASP A 65 -5.94 -27.10 -15.55
CA ASP A 65 -4.95 -26.02 -15.35
C ASP A 65 -5.12 -25.39 -13.95
N TYR A 66 -4.11 -24.69 -13.48
CA TYR A 66 -4.14 -23.99 -12.20
C TYR A 66 -5.25 -22.94 -12.16
N ASN A 67 -6.10 -22.99 -11.12
CA ASN A 67 -7.20 -22.06 -10.94
C ASN A 67 -6.70 -20.73 -10.33
N ASN A 68 -6.11 -19.90 -11.16
CA ASN A 68 -5.57 -18.61 -10.74
C ASN A 68 -6.65 -17.50 -10.54
N LEU A 69 -7.93 -17.84 -10.59
CA LEU A 69 -8.97 -16.92 -10.15
C LEU A 69 -9.20 -17.00 -8.64
N GLN A 70 -8.85 -18.13 -8.04
CA GLN A 70 -9.07 -18.42 -6.63
C GLN A 70 -7.75 -18.57 -5.84
N TRP A 71 -6.70 -19.10 -6.45
CA TRP A 71 -5.45 -19.43 -5.77
C TRP A 71 -4.34 -18.44 -6.12
N PRO A 72 -3.43 -18.15 -5.16
CA PRO A 72 -2.44 -17.08 -5.32
C PRO A 72 -1.42 -17.38 -6.41
N ASN A 73 -0.77 -16.32 -6.88
CA ASN A 73 0.52 -16.44 -7.54
C ASN A 73 1.61 -16.41 -6.46
N ALA A 74 2.53 -17.36 -6.43
CA ALA A 74 3.62 -17.44 -5.46
C ALA A 74 4.71 -16.40 -5.81
N LEU A 75 4.34 -15.11 -5.68
CA LEU A 75 5.15 -13.92 -5.99
C LEU A 75 5.14 -12.93 -4.82
N ASP A 76 6.04 -12.00 -4.86
CA ASP A 76 6.13 -10.80 -4.01
C ASP A 76 6.10 -11.10 -2.50
N PRO A 77 6.97 -12.03 -2.01
CA PRO A 77 7.01 -12.34 -0.58
C PRO A 77 7.55 -11.16 0.22
N SER A 78 6.84 -10.77 1.28
CA SER A 78 7.31 -9.83 2.31
C SER A 78 7.16 -10.47 3.69
N VAL A 79 8.16 -10.29 4.54
CA VAL A 79 8.22 -10.92 5.88
C VAL A 79 8.24 -9.85 6.95
N PHE A 80 7.44 -10.06 7.98
CA PHE A 80 7.36 -9.16 9.15
C PHE A 80 7.21 -9.98 10.44
N TYR A 81 7.36 -9.30 11.57
CA TYR A 81 7.11 -9.86 12.90
C TYR A 81 5.90 -9.19 13.52
N ASP A 82 5.05 -9.98 14.18
CA ASP A 82 3.94 -9.46 14.96
C ASP A 82 4.39 -9.03 16.37
N GLU A 83 3.45 -8.50 17.17
CA GLU A 83 3.68 -8.01 18.53
C GLU A 83 4.14 -9.11 19.51
N ASP A 84 3.82 -10.38 19.20
CA ASP A 84 4.26 -11.55 19.98
C ASP A 84 5.61 -12.09 19.49
N GLY A 85 6.18 -11.48 18.44
CA GLY A 85 7.42 -11.88 17.81
C GLY A 85 7.29 -13.07 16.87
N ARG A 86 6.09 -13.52 16.48
CA ARG A 86 5.92 -14.56 15.46
C ARG A 86 6.25 -13.98 14.08
N MET A 87 6.87 -14.81 13.25
CA MET A 87 7.29 -14.42 11.90
C MET A 87 6.22 -14.80 10.89
N TRP A 88 5.83 -13.85 10.05
CA TRP A 88 4.81 -14.01 9.04
C TRP A 88 5.33 -13.64 7.65
N MET A 89 4.83 -14.32 6.63
CA MET A 89 5.06 -14.00 5.23
C MET A 89 3.72 -13.67 4.56
N VAL A 90 3.58 -12.44 4.08
CA VAL A 90 2.51 -12.03 3.16
C VAL A 90 3.02 -12.11 1.73
N TYR A 91 2.19 -12.57 0.79
CA TYR A 91 2.60 -12.76 -0.60
C TYR A 91 1.38 -12.83 -1.52
N GLY A 92 1.61 -12.69 -2.81
CA GLY A 92 0.59 -12.80 -3.84
C GLY A 92 0.67 -11.68 -4.86
N SER A 93 0.20 -11.95 -6.07
CA SER A 93 0.17 -10.99 -7.17
C SER A 93 -0.96 -11.36 -8.11
N TRP A 94 -1.91 -10.44 -8.30
CA TRP A 94 -3.11 -10.66 -9.10
C TRP A 94 -3.81 -11.98 -8.72
N SER A 95 -4.05 -12.86 -9.69
CA SER A 95 -4.50 -14.24 -9.48
C SER A 95 -5.60 -14.36 -8.42
N GLY A 96 -5.45 -15.20 -7.41
CA GLY A 96 -6.38 -15.37 -6.28
C GLY A 96 -6.21 -14.34 -5.17
N GLY A 97 -5.40 -13.29 -5.37
CA GLY A 97 -5.19 -12.24 -4.38
C GLY A 97 -3.98 -12.47 -3.46
N ILE A 98 -4.05 -11.88 -2.29
CA ILE A 98 -2.99 -11.83 -1.29
C ILE A 98 -3.26 -12.83 -0.18
N PHE A 99 -2.23 -13.60 0.18
CA PHE A 99 -2.27 -14.64 1.19
C PHE A 99 -1.20 -14.41 2.26
N ILE A 100 -1.37 -15.07 3.43
CA ILE A 100 -0.42 -15.01 4.53
C ILE A 100 -0.18 -16.39 5.11
N LEU A 101 1.08 -16.64 5.50
CA LEU A 101 1.53 -17.83 6.22
C LEU A 101 2.41 -17.45 7.40
N GLU A 102 2.27 -18.14 8.51
CA GLU A 102 3.25 -18.10 9.59
C GLU A 102 4.52 -18.87 9.18
N LEU A 103 5.67 -18.37 9.59
CA LEU A 103 6.96 -18.98 9.34
C LEU A 103 7.62 -19.40 10.66
N ASP A 104 8.28 -20.53 10.67
CA ASP A 104 9.13 -20.94 11.77
C ASP A 104 10.40 -20.09 11.79
N GLN A 105 10.63 -19.36 12.87
CA GLN A 105 11.72 -18.39 12.99
C GLN A 105 13.13 -19.03 13.00
N GLU A 106 13.23 -20.29 13.44
CA GLU A 106 14.52 -20.97 13.52
C GLU A 106 14.92 -21.54 12.16
N THR A 107 13.95 -22.07 11.42
CA THR A 107 14.19 -22.80 10.18
C THR A 107 13.88 -21.99 8.93
N GLY A 108 12.98 -21.00 9.00
CA GLY A 108 12.51 -20.20 7.87
C GLY A 108 11.45 -20.87 7.01
N TYR A 109 11.00 -22.07 7.36
CA TYR A 109 9.97 -22.79 6.62
C TYR A 109 8.57 -22.36 7.03
N PRO A 110 7.57 -22.45 6.10
CA PRO A 110 6.17 -22.23 6.44
C PRO A 110 5.66 -23.22 7.50
N ILE A 111 4.88 -22.69 8.44
CA ILE A 111 4.04 -23.49 9.35
C ILE A 111 2.69 -23.61 8.66
N PHE A 112 2.49 -24.74 7.97
CA PHE A 112 1.26 -24.98 7.23
C PHE A 112 0.07 -25.16 8.18
N PRO A 113 -1.01 -24.36 8.04
CA PRO A 113 -2.16 -24.42 8.92
C PRO A 113 -3.04 -25.65 8.64
N GLU A 114 -3.93 -25.96 9.58
CA GLU A 114 -5.09 -26.82 9.29
C GLU A 114 -6.07 -26.05 8.39
N GLU A 115 -6.72 -26.77 7.48
CA GLU A 115 -7.70 -26.18 6.56
C GLU A 115 -8.94 -25.70 7.31
N ASP A 116 -9.38 -24.46 7.01
CA ASP A 116 -10.59 -23.86 7.55
C ASP A 116 -11.29 -23.03 6.46
N GLU A 117 -12.23 -23.68 5.76
CA GLU A 117 -12.97 -23.04 4.66
C GLU A 117 -13.82 -21.85 5.12
N GLU A 118 -14.28 -21.84 6.36
CA GLU A 118 -15.11 -20.75 6.92
C GLU A 118 -14.31 -19.46 7.09
N ASN A 119 -13.01 -19.60 7.42
CA ASN A 119 -12.08 -18.51 7.62
C ASN A 119 -11.12 -18.31 6.44
N GLU A 120 -11.41 -18.91 5.28
CA GLU A 120 -10.60 -18.83 4.04
C GLU A 120 -9.12 -19.26 4.25
N VAL A 121 -8.90 -20.29 5.10
CA VAL A 121 -7.58 -20.85 5.36
C VAL A 121 -7.36 -22.13 4.54
N ASP A 122 -6.38 -22.10 3.67
CA ASP A 122 -5.92 -23.25 2.89
C ASP A 122 -4.70 -23.90 3.53
N SER A 123 -4.67 -25.22 3.56
CA SER A 123 -3.59 -25.98 4.21
C SER A 123 -2.24 -25.90 3.52
N TYR A 124 -2.14 -25.35 2.30
CA TYR A 124 -0.89 -25.15 1.58
C TYR A 124 -0.56 -23.66 1.33
N TYR A 125 -1.56 -22.85 1.00
CA TYR A 125 -1.36 -21.44 0.70
C TYR A 125 -1.55 -20.54 1.93
N GLY A 126 -2.10 -21.03 3.04
CA GLY A 126 -2.40 -20.24 4.22
C GLY A 126 -3.71 -19.48 4.09
N LYS A 127 -3.85 -18.36 4.80
CA LYS A 127 -5.07 -17.58 4.85
C LYS A 127 -5.13 -16.55 3.73
N HIS A 128 -6.27 -16.50 3.04
CA HIS A 128 -6.58 -15.43 2.10
C HIS A 128 -6.85 -14.13 2.87
N LEU A 129 -6.27 -13.01 2.44
CA LEU A 129 -6.45 -11.71 3.08
C LEU A 129 -7.37 -10.80 2.27
N ILE A 130 -7.03 -10.53 1.02
CA ILE A 130 -7.77 -9.64 0.12
C ILE A 130 -7.55 -10.03 -1.35
N GLY A 131 -8.44 -9.57 -2.23
CA GLY A 131 -8.27 -9.69 -3.67
C GLY A 131 -8.82 -10.98 -4.26
N GLY A 132 -8.45 -11.25 -5.50
CA GLY A 132 -8.84 -12.45 -6.23
C GLY A 132 -9.43 -12.15 -7.61
N MET A 133 -9.97 -13.18 -8.27
CA MET A 133 -10.58 -13.10 -9.61
C MET A 133 -9.65 -12.50 -10.67
N HIS A 134 -8.35 -12.55 -10.44
CA HIS A 134 -7.31 -11.99 -11.30
C HIS A 134 -7.40 -10.45 -11.46
N LEU A 135 -7.97 -9.78 -10.47
CA LEU A 135 -7.95 -8.31 -10.39
C LEU A 135 -6.57 -7.83 -9.94
N SER A 136 -6.23 -6.60 -10.33
CA SER A 136 -4.92 -6.03 -10.00
C SER A 136 -4.79 -5.75 -8.51
N CYS A 137 -3.97 -6.56 -7.84
CA CYS A 137 -3.61 -6.41 -6.44
C CYS A 137 -2.31 -7.18 -6.23
N GLU A 138 -1.19 -6.48 -5.98
CA GLU A 138 0.13 -7.09 -5.88
C GLU A 138 1.07 -6.31 -4.96
N GLY A 139 2.32 -6.80 -4.81
CA GLY A 139 3.34 -6.14 -4.00
C GLY A 139 2.94 -5.95 -2.55
N PRO A 140 2.39 -6.96 -1.85
CA PRO A 140 1.91 -6.78 -0.49
C PRO A 140 3.07 -6.51 0.47
N TYR A 141 2.85 -5.56 1.38
CA TYR A 141 3.77 -5.26 2.46
C TYR A 141 2.98 -4.98 3.73
N ILE A 142 3.32 -5.63 4.84
CA ILE A 142 2.67 -5.39 6.13
C ILE A 142 3.65 -4.71 7.08
N LEU A 143 3.21 -3.58 7.66
CA LEU A 143 3.90 -2.86 8.71
C LEU A 143 3.05 -2.92 9.99
N TYR A 144 3.63 -3.43 11.08
CA TYR A 144 3.05 -3.26 12.40
C TYR A 144 3.50 -1.94 13.02
N ASP A 145 2.56 -1.18 13.54
CA ASP A 145 2.81 0.07 14.21
C ASP A 145 2.38 0.00 15.69
N GLU A 146 3.34 -0.09 16.58
CA GLU A 146 3.10 -0.20 18.03
C GLU A 146 2.31 1.00 18.59
N THR A 147 2.43 2.18 17.98
CA THR A 147 1.76 3.40 18.46
C THR A 147 0.25 3.35 18.25
N SER A 148 -0.19 2.87 17.10
CA SER A 148 -1.61 2.73 16.78
C SER A 148 -2.18 1.35 17.16
N GLY A 149 -1.32 0.34 17.30
CA GLY A 149 -1.70 -1.06 17.52
C GLY A 149 -2.26 -1.75 16.26
N TYR A 150 -2.06 -1.15 15.07
CA TYR A 150 -2.56 -1.71 13.82
C TYR A 150 -1.45 -2.32 12.96
N TYR A 151 -1.85 -3.34 12.21
CA TYR A 151 -1.12 -3.86 11.05
C TYR A 151 -1.64 -3.17 9.81
N TYR A 152 -0.75 -2.52 9.07
CA TYR A 152 -1.06 -1.83 7.82
C TYR A 152 -0.61 -2.67 6.64
N LEU A 153 -1.56 -3.12 5.82
CA LEU A 153 -1.31 -3.83 4.57
C LEU A 153 -1.31 -2.84 3.42
N PHE A 154 -0.15 -2.62 2.85
CA PHE A 154 0.02 -1.89 1.59
C PHE A 154 -0.03 -2.87 0.43
N VAL A 155 -0.69 -2.48 -0.65
CA VAL A 155 -0.73 -3.22 -1.91
C VAL A 155 -0.71 -2.24 -3.08
N SER A 156 -0.36 -2.73 -4.26
CA SER A 156 -0.42 -1.95 -5.49
C SER A 156 -1.55 -2.43 -6.38
N TYR A 157 -2.35 -1.48 -6.91
CA TYR A 157 -3.36 -1.73 -7.92
C TYR A 157 -2.88 -1.21 -9.27
N GLY A 158 -3.55 -1.64 -10.35
CA GLY A 158 -3.19 -1.27 -11.71
C GLY A 158 -2.08 -2.14 -12.29
N SER A 159 -1.54 -1.72 -13.42
CA SER A 159 -0.38 -2.35 -14.07
C SER A 159 0.85 -1.48 -13.88
N LEU A 160 2.00 -2.09 -13.64
CA LEU A 160 3.23 -1.41 -13.25
C LEU A 160 3.86 -0.50 -14.32
N THR A 161 3.30 -0.44 -15.54
CA THR A 161 3.78 0.44 -16.61
C THR A 161 3.41 1.91 -16.36
N ALA A 162 4.09 2.85 -17.00
CA ALA A 162 3.85 4.28 -16.82
C ALA A 162 2.40 4.70 -17.09
N ASP A 163 1.74 4.03 -18.02
CA ASP A 163 0.34 4.25 -18.40
C ASP A 163 -0.63 3.20 -17.82
N GLY A 164 -0.16 2.39 -16.88
CA GLY A 164 -0.93 1.26 -16.32
C GLY A 164 -1.81 1.59 -15.12
N GLY A 165 -1.80 2.84 -14.64
CA GLY A 165 -2.57 3.25 -13.47
C GLY A 165 -2.08 2.63 -12.16
N TYR A 166 -0.78 2.29 -12.08
CA TYR A 166 -0.19 1.74 -10.86
C TYR A 166 -0.33 2.72 -9.72
N GLN A 167 -0.67 2.25 -8.52
CA GLN A 167 -1.01 3.09 -7.39
C GLN A 167 -0.94 2.33 -6.08
N ILE A 168 -0.75 3.03 -4.97
CA ILE A 168 -0.63 2.44 -3.64
C ILE A 168 -1.98 2.50 -2.92
N ARG A 169 -2.42 1.34 -2.42
CA ARG A 169 -3.63 1.17 -1.60
C ARG A 169 -3.26 0.68 -0.20
N LEU A 170 -4.05 1.09 0.78
CA LEU A 170 -3.84 0.80 2.19
C LEU A 170 -5.08 0.16 2.82
N TYR A 171 -4.82 -0.87 3.61
CA TYR A 171 -5.78 -1.53 4.51
C TYR A 171 -5.18 -1.62 5.90
N ARG A 172 -5.99 -1.84 6.92
CA ARG A 172 -5.48 -2.10 8.28
C ARG A 172 -6.24 -3.22 8.98
N SER A 173 -5.61 -3.81 9.99
CA SER A 173 -6.17 -4.84 10.87
C SER A 173 -5.59 -4.71 12.27
N GLU A 174 -6.33 -5.17 13.29
CA GLU A 174 -5.83 -5.34 14.66
C GLU A 174 -5.06 -6.67 14.84
N LYS A 175 -5.01 -7.51 13.80
CA LYS A 175 -4.33 -8.82 13.84
C LYS A 175 -3.45 -9.01 12.61
N PRO A 176 -2.32 -9.73 12.73
CA PRO A 176 -1.41 -9.96 11.63
C PRO A 176 -2.06 -10.69 10.44
N ASP A 177 -3.01 -11.57 10.72
CA ASP A 177 -3.73 -12.39 9.74
C ASP A 177 -5.14 -11.87 9.40
N GLY A 178 -5.45 -10.61 9.73
CA GLY A 178 -6.70 -9.94 9.38
C GLY A 178 -7.90 -10.23 10.32
N PRO A 179 -9.12 -9.82 9.94
CA PRO A 179 -9.46 -9.25 8.63
C PRO A 179 -8.85 -7.86 8.39
N TYR A 180 -8.40 -7.61 7.17
CA TYR A 180 -7.94 -6.31 6.73
C TYR A 180 -9.10 -5.53 6.12
N VAL A 181 -9.33 -4.32 6.61
CA VAL A 181 -10.40 -3.41 6.15
C VAL A 181 -9.79 -2.11 5.63
N ASP A 182 -10.46 -1.48 4.68
CA ASP A 182 -10.14 -0.14 4.20
C ASP A 182 -10.75 0.95 5.09
N TYR A 183 -10.60 2.22 4.72
CA TYR A 183 -11.09 3.34 5.54
C TYR A 183 -12.62 3.35 5.68
N SER A 184 -13.36 2.79 4.71
CA SER A 184 -14.82 2.63 4.80
C SER A 184 -15.25 1.45 5.70
N GLY A 185 -14.31 0.62 6.14
CA GLY A 185 -14.57 -0.59 6.92
C GLY A 185 -14.84 -1.83 6.07
N GLU A 186 -14.63 -1.75 4.76
CA GLU A 186 -14.89 -2.84 3.83
C GLU A 186 -13.62 -3.64 3.52
N THR A 187 -13.82 -4.94 3.17
CA THR A 187 -12.75 -5.84 2.73
C THR A 187 -12.88 -6.15 1.24
N PHE A 188 -11.77 -6.09 0.51
CA PHE A 188 -11.72 -6.55 -0.88
C PHE A 188 -11.74 -8.08 -0.94
N SER A 189 -12.94 -8.65 -0.86
CA SER A 189 -13.17 -10.10 -0.82
C SER A 189 -13.09 -10.77 -2.18
N LEU A 190 -12.85 -12.08 -2.19
CA LEU A 190 -12.93 -12.90 -3.39
C LEU A 190 -14.34 -12.77 -4.01
N GLY A 191 -14.40 -12.56 -5.33
CA GLY A 191 -15.67 -12.42 -6.07
C GLY A 191 -16.12 -10.98 -6.33
N VAL A 192 -15.41 -9.97 -5.83
CA VAL A 192 -15.59 -8.57 -6.24
C VAL A 192 -15.27 -8.45 -7.73
N GLU A 193 -16.13 -7.75 -8.49
CA GLU A 193 -15.96 -7.55 -9.94
C GLU A 193 -15.23 -6.23 -10.27
N ASP A 194 -15.48 -5.17 -9.48
CA ASP A 194 -14.82 -3.87 -9.59
C ASP A 194 -14.22 -3.49 -8.22
N HIS A 195 -12.91 -3.44 -8.16
CA HIS A 195 -12.19 -3.17 -6.92
C HIS A 195 -11.70 -1.72 -6.78
N SER A 196 -12.07 -0.83 -7.70
CA SER A 196 -11.63 0.57 -7.68
C SER A 196 -12.01 1.32 -6.41
N GLN A 197 -13.12 0.94 -5.76
CA GLN A 197 -13.63 1.57 -4.56
C GLN A 197 -13.06 0.99 -3.25
N TYR A 198 -12.32 -0.12 -3.32
CA TYR A 198 -11.74 -0.78 -2.15
C TYR A 198 -10.30 -0.35 -1.89
N GLY A 199 -9.95 -0.25 -0.61
CA GLY A 199 -8.63 0.18 -0.16
C GLY A 199 -8.44 1.70 -0.25
N LEU A 200 -7.95 2.31 0.82
CA LEU A 200 -7.60 3.73 0.81
C LEU A 200 -6.53 4.00 -0.25
N LYS A 201 -6.85 4.77 -1.29
CA LYS A 201 -5.86 5.20 -2.30
C LYS A 201 -4.92 6.24 -1.68
N MET A 202 -3.77 5.77 -1.21
CA MET A 202 -2.77 6.62 -0.56
C MET A 202 -2.14 7.59 -1.55
N MET A 203 -1.82 7.12 -2.76
CA MET A 203 -1.33 7.93 -3.87
C MET A 203 -1.50 7.20 -5.21
N GLY A 204 -1.69 7.98 -6.28
CA GLY A 204 -1.71 7.54 -7.67
C GLY A 204 -0.91 8.51 -8.53
N ASN A 205 -1.27 8.67 -9.81
CA ASN A 205 -0.66 9.65 -10.70
C ASN A 205 -1.06 11.07 -10.31
N TYR A 206 -0.10 11.98 -10.21
CA TYR A 206 -0.37 13.37 -9.82
C TYR A 206 0.64 14.35 -10.41
N THR A 207 0.30 15.63 -10.37
CA THR A 207 1.24 16.72 -10.68
C THR A 207 0.96 17.96 -9.83
N PHE A 208 2.02 18.68 -9.50
CA PHE A 208 1.98 20.03 -8.95
C PHE A 208 2.67 20.99 -9.92
N PRO A 209 2.31 22.30 -9.94
CA PRO A 209 2.96 23.27 -10.80
C PRO A 209 4.47 23.44 -10.59
N SER A 210 4.99 23.05 -9.42
CA SER A 210 6.42 23.06 -9.11
C SER A 210 7.19 21.89 -9.74
N LEU A 211 6.48 20.83 -10.19
CA LEU A 211 7.11 19.64 -10.76
C LEU A 211 7.42 19.82 -12.24
N PRO A 212 8.59 19.41 -12.71
CA PRO A 212 8.95 19.46 -14.15
C PRO A 212 8.21 18.39 -14.97
N TYR A 213 7.71 17.32 -14.32
CA TYR A 213 7.01 16.18 -14.90
C TYR A 213 5.88 15.75 -13.97
N SER A 214 4.83 15.15 -14.54
CA SER A 214 3.83 14.44 -13.72
C SER A 214 4.45 13.16 -13.14
N TYR A 215 4.14 12.86 -11.90
CA TYR A 215 4.54 11.64 -11.22
C TYR A 215 3.54 10.55 -11.54
N MET A 216 4.04 9.43 -12.05
CA MET A 216 3.26 8.35 -12.63
C MET A 216 3.54 7.04 -11.93
N ALA A 217 2.54 6.17 -11.85
CA ALA A 217 2.68 4.78 -11.46
C ALA A 217 3.49 4.54 -10.17
N PRO A 218 3.17 5.22 -9.04
CA PRO A 218 3.80 4.93 -7.75
C PRO A 218 3.36 3.55 -7.26
N GLY A 219 4.28 2.72 -6.78
CA GLY A 219 3.86 1.43 -6.25
C GLY A 219 4.97 0.49 -5.82
N HIS A 220 4.58 -0.74 -5.52
CA HIS A 220 5.43 -1.83 -5.06
C HIS A 220 6.32 -1.39 -3.89
N ASN A 221 5.67 -0.87 -2.85
CA ASN A 221 6.34 -0.21 -1.75
C ASN A 221 6.80 -1.18 -0.66
N SER A 222 7.77 -0.71 0.10
CA SER A 222 8.03 -1.11 1.48
C SER A 222 7.73 0.07 2.42
N ALA A 223 7.64 -0.21 3.72
CA ALA A 223 7.48 0.80 4.75
C ALA A 223 8.29 0.43 6.00
N PHE A 224 8.69 1.40 6.80
CA PHE A 224 9.41 1.14 8.03
C PHE A 224 9.15 2.24 9.05
N VAL A 225 9.38 1.91 10.32
CA VAL A 225 9.46 2.85 11.44
C VAL A 225 10.94 3.06 11.73
N ASP A 226 11.38 4.31 11.78
CA ASP A 226 12.75 4.67 12.14
C ASP A 226 12.95 4.67 13.65
N ASP A 227 14.20 4.76 14.10
CA ASP A 227 14.58 4.75 15.53
C ASP A 227 13.94 5.88 16.35
N ASP A 228 13.55 6.98 15.70
CA ASP A 228 12.82 8.11 16.32
C ASP A 228 11.29 7.97 16.30
N GLY A 229 10.76 6.84 15.77
CA GLY A 229 9.34 6.54 15.69
C GLY A 229 8.63 7.14 14.48
N LYS A 230 9.35 7.79 13.57
CA LYS A 230 8.81 8.28 12.30
C LYS A 230 8.55 7.12 11.34
N LEU A 231 7.48 7.26 10.58
CA LEU A 231 7.06 6.26 9.59
C LEU A 231 7.43 6.74 8.20
N TYR A 232 7.93 5.83 7.39
CA TYR A 232 8.33 6.11 6.01
C TYR A 232 7.79 5.04 5.06
N ILE A 233 7.48 5.48 3.83
CA ILE A 233 7.17 4.61 2.70
C ILE A 233 8.24 4.79 1.62
N VAL A 234 8.75 3.66 1.11
CA VAL A 234 9.73 3.61 0.00
C VAL A 234 9.07 2.90 -1.16
N TYR A 235 9.02 3.52 -2.31
CA TYR A 235 8.33 3.00 -3.48
C TYR A 235 9.05 3.42 -4.77
N HIS A 236 8.73 2.79 -5.91
CA HIS A 236 9.19 3.29 -7.19
C HIS A 236 8.21 4.31 -7.77
N GLN A 237 8.75 5.31 -8.44
CA GLN A 237 8.03 6.38 -9.12
C GLN A 237 8.46 6.46 -10.57
N ARG A 238 7.49 6.51 -11.49
CA ARG A 238 7.70 6.82 -12.91
C ARG A 238 7.34 8.27 -13.19
N PHE A 239 7.61 8.73 -14.43
CA PHE A 239 7.44 10.11 -14.82
C PHE A 239 6.78 10.20 -16.19
N SER A 240 5.96 11.25 -16.43
CA SER A 240 5.44 11.54 -17.76
C SER A 240 6.58 11.78 -18.75
N ASP A 241 6.38 11.34 -20.00
CA ASP A 241 7.32 11.54 -21.11
C ASP A 241 8.72 10.89 -20.97
N MET A 242 8.91 10.05 -19.94
CA MET A 242 10.18 9.34 -19.70
C MET A 242 10.14 7.83 -19.97
N GLY A 243 9.08 7.35 -20.64
CA GLY A 243 8.86 5.92 -20.89
C GLY A 243 8.77 5.13 -19.59
N GLU A 244 9.50 4.03 -19.51
CA GLU A 244 9.48 3.16 -18.31
C GLU A 244 10.60 3.47 -17.29
N MET A 245 11.29 4.61 -17.43
CA MET A 245 12.28 5.03 -16.43
C MET A 245 11.60 5.26 -15.08
N HIS A 246 12.21 4.79 -14.02
CA HIS A 246 11.68 4.93 -12.65
C HIS A 246 12.82 5.15 -11.66
N GLU A 247 12.48 5.75 -10.53
CA GLU A 247 13.39 6.03 -9.42
C GLU A 247 12.75 5.60 -8.10
N PRO A 248 13.53 5.23 -7.08
CA PRO A 248 13.02 5.08 -5.73
C PRO A 248 12.67 6.46 -5.13
N ARG A 249 11.57 6.52 -4.40
CA ARG A 249 11.13 7.68 -3.62
C ARG A 249 10.90 7.28 -2.18
N VAL A 250 11.14 8.23 -1.28
CA VAL A 250 10.87 8.07 0.14
C VAL A 250 10.00 9.23 0.60
N HIS A 251 8.81 8.92 1.07
CA HIS A 251 7.94 9.91 1.70
C HIS A 251 7.73 9.55 3.16
N GLN A 252 7.63 10.54 4.03
CA GLN A 252 7.16 10.33 5.39
C GLN A 252 5.66 10.07 5.36
N ILE A 253 5.19 9.18 6.23
CA ILE A 253 3.78 8.93 6.44
C ILE A 253 3.42 9.27 7.88
N PHE A 254 2.24 9.84 8.07
CA PHE A 254 1.77 10.32 9.36
C PHE A 254 0.50 9.58 9.76
N ARG A 255 0.30 9.42 11.05
CA ARG A 255 -0.97 8.95 11.59
C ARG A 255 -1.94 10.12 11.68
N ASN A 256 -3.12 9.99 11.11
CA ASN A 256 -4.21 10.91 11.42
C ASN A 256 -4.79 10.59 12.81
N LYS A 257 -5.77 11.36 13.26
CA LYS A 257 -6.37 11.18 14.60
C LYS A 257 -7.06 9.83 14.81
N ASP A 258 -7.51 9.18 13.70
CA ASP A 258 -8.18 7.89 13.70
C ASP A 258 -7.21 6.72 13.51
N GLY A 259 -5.90 7.01 13.51
CA GLY A 259 -4.84 6.02 13.33
C GLY A 259 -4.68 5.52 11.90
N TRP A 260 -5.26 6.18 10.87
CA TRP A 260 -4.95 5.89 9.48
C TRP A 260 -3.66 6.58 9.04
N LEU A 261 -2.95 5.95 8.12
CA LEU A 261 -1.72 6.51 7.58
C LEU A 261 -2.01 7.37 6.34
N VAL A 262 -1.42 8.56 6.32
CA VAL A 262 -1.47 9.52 5.22
C VAL A 262 -0.05 9.88 4.78
N ALA A 263 0.23 9.88 3.48
CA ALA A 263 1.55 10.15 2.94
C ALA A 263 1.77 11.65 2.76
N ALA A 264 2.96 12.15 3.08
CA ALA A 264 3.38 13.50 2.77
C ALA A 264 3.42 13.74 1.24
N PRO A 265 3.10 14.96 0.75
CA PRO A 265 3.08 15.23 -0.69
C PRO A 265 4.46 15.27 -1.37
N PHE A 266 5.55 15.45 -0.61
CA PHE A 266 6.91 15.55 -1.15
C PHE A 266 7.85 14.54 -0.50
N ALA A 267 8.99 14.31 -1.15
CA ALA A 267 10.08 13.49 -0.62
C ALA A 267 10.55 14.05 0.72
N THR A 268 10.76 13.14 1.69
CA THR A 268 11.04 13.55 3.07
C THR A 268 12.41 14.19 3.25
N GLN A 269 12.46 15.17 4.17
CA GLN A 269 13.65 15.74 4.79
C GLN A 269 13.73 15.39 6.28
N GLY A 270 12.79 14.56 6.79
CA GLY A 270 12.66 14.21 8.21
C GLY A 270 11.77 15.17 8.98
N GLU A 271 10.63 15.49 8.41
CA GLU A 271 9.69 16.48 8.94
C GLU A 271 9.20 16.16 10.36
N GLU A 272 8.95 17.22 11.12
CA GLU A 272 8.34 17.14 12.45
C GLU A 272 6.93 17.76 12.41
N LEU A 273 5.97 17.08 13.04
CA LEU A 273 4.66 17.67 13.27
C LEU A 273 4.75 18.69 14.41
N ARG A 274 4.09 19.83 14.27
CA ARG A 274 4.02 20.83 15.31
C ARG A 274 3.04 20.40 16.40
N GLU A 275 3.51 20.03 17.57
CA GLU A 275 2.67 19.65 18.71
C GLU A 275 1.71 20.77 19.14
N GLU A 276 2.14 22.04 19.04
CA GLU A 276 1.30 23.22 19.30
C GLU A 276 0.30 23.54 18.20
N GLY A 277 0.39 22.84 17.06
CA GLY A 277 -0.44 23.07 15.88
C GLY A 277 -0.14 24.37 15.14
N ASN A 278 -1.04 24.73 14.23
CA ASN A 278 -0.93 25.93 13.40
C ASN A 278 -2.08 26.89 13.66
N SER A 279 -1.79 28.18 13.79
CA SER A 279 -2.85 29.20 13.92
C SER A 279 -3.66 29.33 12.62
N SER A 280 -4.93 29.75 12.73
CA SER A 280 -5.79 29.99 11.56
C SER A 280 -5.19 30.98 10.56
N LYS A 281 -4.29 31.89 10.99
CA LYS A 281 -3.59 32.82 10.11
C LYS A 281 -2.46 32.17 9.35
N GLU A 282 -1.76 31.24 9.97
CA GLU A 282 -0.71 30.44 9.32
C GLU A 282 -1.31 29.51 8.29
N ILE A 283 -2.47 28.91 8.57
CA ILE A 283 -3.18 28.03 7.67
C ILE A 283 -3.80 28.81 6.50
N ALA A 284 -4.39 29.98 6.78
CA ALA A 284 -5.06 30.77 5.74
C ALA A 284 -4.12 31.10 4.57
N GLY A 285 -4.59 30.85 3.35
CA GLY A 285 -3.81 31.10 2.13
C GLY A 285 -4.35 30.35 0.94
N THR A 286 -3.62 30.40 -0.16
CA THR A 286 -3.91 29.68 -1.40
C THR A 286 -3.10 28.39 -1.40
N TYR A 287 -3.72 27.30 -1.83
CA TYR A 287 -3.14 25.98 -1.90
C TYR A 287 -3.30 25.37 -3.29
N TYR A 288 -2.31 24.63 -3.72
CA TYR A 288 -2.45 23.62 -4.74
C TYR A 288 -3.02 22.36 -4.07
N TYR A 289 -4.18 21.92 -4.51
CA TYR A 289 -4.93 20.80 -3.95
C TYR A 289 -5.00 19.65 -4.93
N VAL A 290 -4.65 18.46 -4.50
CA VAL A 290 -4.78 17.21 -5.26
C VAL A 290 -5.70 16.27 -4.51
N ASN A 291 -6.76 15.79 -5.17
CA ASN A 291 -7.53 14.63 -4.74
C ASN A 291 -7.10 13.43 -5.58
N HIS A 292 -6.59 12.38 -4.95
CA HIS A 292 -6.13 11.18 -5.64
C HIS A 292 -7.26 10.30 -6.19
N GLY A 293 -8.53 10.58 -5.84
CA GLY A 293 -9.68 9.79 -6.29
C GLY A 293 -9.63 8.33 -5.85
N THR A 294 -10.41 7.48 -6.53
CA THR A 294 -10.42 6.01 -6.34
C THR A 294 -10.19 5.23 -7.63
N ASP A 295 -10.10 5.91 -8.77
CA ASP A 295 -9.90 5.29 -10.08
C ASP A 295 -8.63 4.44 -10.17
N ILE A 296 -8.66 3.44 -11.05
CA ILE A 296 -7.49 2.65 -11.44
C ILE A 296 -7.24 2.96 -12.93
N SER A 297 -6.60 4.09 -13.18
CA SER A 297 -6.40 4.61 -14.53
C SER A 297 -5.03 5.28 -14.67
N ALA A 298 -4.63 5.58 -15.90
CA ALA A 298 -3.45 6.37 -16.20
C ALA A 298 -3.67 7.89 -16.08
N GLU A 299 -4.86 8.32 -15.68
CA GLU A 299 -5.20 9.73 -15.52
C GLU A 299 -4.27 10.38 -14.46
N VAL A 300 -3.83 11.60 -14.78
CA VAL A 300 -3.03 12.40 -13.86
C VAL A 300 -3.96 13.33 -13.10
N HIS A 301 -3.98 13.22 -11.79
CA HIS A 301 -4.70 14.15 -10.91
C HIS A 301 -3.90 15.45 -10.83
N GLU A 302 -4.34 16.45 -11.60
CA GLU A 302 -3.72 17.78 -11.61
C GLU A 302 -4.12 18.57 -10.37
N ALA A 303 -3.17 19.35 -9.84
CA ALA A 303 -3.45 20.20 -8.69
C ALA A 303 -4.41 21.34 -9.07
N GLU A 304 -5.46 21.51 -8.30
CA GLU A 304 -6.40 22.62 -8.39
C GLU A 304 -6.07 23.72 -7.38
N GLU A 305 -6.39 24.98 -7.71
CA GLU A 305 -6.22 26.08 -6.76
C GLU A 305 -7.43 26.16 -5.83
N ILE A 306 -7.19 26.04 -4.53
CA ILE A 306 -8.19 26.31 -3.49
C ILE A 306 -7.69 27.39 -2.52
N GLN A 307 -8.59 28.02 -1.78
CA GLN A 307 -8.29 28.97 -0.73
C GLN A 307 -8.83 28.49 0.61
N LEU A 308 -7.94 28.33 1.58
CA LEU A 308 -8.32 28.18 2.98
C LEU A 308 -8.39 29.58 3.64
N THR A 309 -9.52 29.88 4.29
CA THR A 309 -9.72 31.19 4.93
C THR A 309 -9.47 31.12 6.44
N ALA A 310 -9.05 32.21 7.08
CA ALA A 310 -8.89 32.27 8.53
C ALA A 310 -10.21 31.99 9.32
N GLY A 311 -11.35 32.00 8.64
CA GLY A 311 -12.66 31.64 9.21
C GLY A 311 -13.06 30.19 8.98
N GLY A 312 -12.12 29.28 8.59
CA GLY A 312 -12.38 27.85 8.43
C GLY A 312 -13.16 27.47 7.19
N LYS A 313 -13.22 28.34 6.15
CA LYS A 313 -13.89 28.02 4.89
C LYS A 313 -12.90 27.59 3.82
N ILE A 314 -13.31 26.63 3.00
CA ILE A 314 -12.60 26.18 1.79
C ILE A 314 -13.33 26.78 0.59
N LYS A 315 -12.61 27.47 -0.28
CA LYS A 315 -13.15 28.06 -1.50
C LYS A 315 -12.40 27.56 -2.73
N ASP A 316 -13.11 27.42 -3.84
CA ASP A 316 -12.49 27.18 -5.14
C ASP A 316 -11.84 28.44 -5.73
N SER A 317 -11.18 28.32 -6.86
CA SER A 317 -10.52 29.42 -7.59
C SER A 317 -11.49 30.54 -8.00
N SER A 318 -12.80 30.28 -8.09
CA SER A 318 -13.83 31.27 -8.36
C SER A 318 -14.28 32.05 -7.11
N GLY A 319 -13.87 31.61 -5.92
CA GLY A 319 -14.27 32.13 -4.61
C GLY A 319 -15.58 31.55 -4.06
N LYS A 320 -16.15 30.55 -4.73
CA LYS A 320 -17.30 29.79 -4.21
C LYS A 320 -16.87 28.93 -3.03
N ASN A 321 -17.68 28.90 -1.98
CA ASN A 321 -17.48 28.00 -0.86
C ASN A 321 -17.76 26.56 -1.28
N ILE A 322 -16.77 25.67 -1.12
CA ILE A 322 -16.83 24.23 -1.44
C ILE A 322 -16.67 23.34 -0.19
N GLY A 323 -16.47 23.96 0.98
CA GLY A 323 -16.32 23.19 2.23
C GLY A 323 -15.85 24.05 3.39
N GLU A 324 -15.55 23.35 4.46
CA GLU A 324 -15.03 23.89 5.71
C GLU A 324 -13.85 23.08 6.19
N PHE A 325 -12.97 23.68 6.98
CA PHE A 325 -11.95 22.94 7.71
C PHE A 325 -11.93 23.38 9.16
N VAL A 326 -11.53 22.46 10.03
CA VAL A 326 -11.27 22.71 11.43
C VAL A 326 -9.91 22.13 11.81
N THR A 327 -9.28 22.71 12.81
CA THR A 327 -8.05 22.20 13.43
C THR A 327 -8.28 22.02 14.91
N GLU A 328 -7.64 21.03 15.49
CA GLU A 328 -7.65 20.85 16.92
C GLU A 328 -6.63 21.78 17.58
N GLU A 329 -6.98 22.35 18.74
CA GLU A 329 -6.10 23.24 19.50
C GLU A 329 -4.91 22.44 20.06
N ASN A 330 -3.70 22.97 19.90
CA ASN A 330 -2.45 22.35 20.33
C ASN A 330 -2.23 20.95 19.71
N SER A 331 -2.50 20.82 18.42
CA SER A 331 -2.41 19.57 17.67
C SER A 331 -2.10 19.83 16.19
N PRO A 332 -1.39 18.93 15.51
CA PRO A 332 -1.17 19.04 14.08
C PRO A 332 -2.38 18.61 13.23
N TYR A 333 -3.46 18.11 13.85
CA TYR A 333 -4.59 17.52 13.12
C TYR A 333 -5.47 18.57 12.44
N ILE A 334 -5.93 18.20 11.27
CA ILE A 334 -6.88 18.96 10.44
C ILE A 334 -7.98 18.04 9.94
N THR A 335 -9.23 18.51 10.01
CA THR A 335 -10.40 17.89 9.37
C THR A 335 -10.85 18.80 8.25
N LEU A 336 -11.03 18.26 7.04
CA LEU A 336 -11.63 18.97 5.90
C LEU A 336 -12.99 18.33 5.59
N SER A 337 -14.05 19.14 5.55
CA SER A 337 -15.40 18.70 5.16
C SER A 337 -15.77 19.38 3.86
N THR A 338 -15.94 18.61 2.78
CA THR A 338 -16.28 19.07 1.43
C THR A 338 -17.53 18.36 0.92
N ASP A 339 -18.02 18.76 -0.26
CA ASP A 339 -19.12 18.05 -0.94
C ASP A 339 -18.71 16.62 -1.36
N GLU A 340 -17.39 16.32 -1.44
CA GLU A 340 -16.85 15.01 -1.81
C GLU A 340 -16.68 14.07 -0.62
N GLY A 341 -16.59 14.59 0.60
CA GLY A 341 -16.42 13.80 1.82
C GLY A 341 -15.78 14.57 2.96
N GLU A 342 -15.58 13.86 4.06
CA GLU A 342 -14.80 14.31 5.20
C GLU A 342 -13.44 13.62 5.19
N TYR A 343 -12.37 14.39 5.42
CA TYR A 343 -11.00 13.92 5.37
C TYR A 343 -10.28 14.32 6.65
N GLU A 344 -9.66 13.35 7.32
CA GLU A 344 -8.89 13.50 8.52
C GLU A 344 -7.39 13.42 8.22
N GLY A 345 -6.62 14.38 8.70
CA GLY A 345 -5.20 14.41 8.37
C GLY A 345 -4.36 15.28 9.28
N VAL A 346 -3.20 15.65 8.79
CA VAL A 346 -2.21 16.46 9.50
C VAL A 346 -1.75 17.65 8.66
N LEU A 347 -1.35 18.72 9.38
CA LEU A 347 -0.59 19.85 8.85
C LEU A 347 0.90 19.61 9.10
N VAL A 348 1.72 19.80 8.08
CA VAL A 348 3.18 19.58 8.15
C VAL A 348 3.93 20.65 7.37
N ASP A 349 5.02 21.16 7.95
CA ASP A 349 5.95 22.03 7.23
C ASP A 349 6.93 21.17 6.44
N MET A 350 7.08 21.48 5.14
CA MET A 350 7.93 20.75 4.21
C MET A 350 8.74 21.70 3.32
N GLU A 351 9.65 21.14 2.56
CA GLU A 351 10.22 21.79 1.38
C GLU A 351 9.58 21.18 0.13
N ASP A 352 9.15 22.03 -0.82
CA ASP A 352 8.69 21.56 -2.12
C ASP A 352 9.87 21.07 -2.99
N GLU A 353 9.60 20.52 -4.16
CA GLU A 353 10.62 20.01 -5.09
C GLU A 353 11.58 21.11 -5.62
N ALA A 354 11.25 22.37 -5.44
CA ALA A 354 12.10 23.52 -5.77
C ALA A 354 12.92 24.03 -4.56
N GLY A 355 12.75 23.40 -3.38
CA GLY A 355 13.42 23.77 -2.13
C GLY A 355 12.80 24.97 -1.42
N ASN A 356 11.54 25.30 -1.70
CA ASN A 356 10.83 26.34 -0.98
C ASN A 356 10.14 25.79 0.27
N PRO A 357 10.21 26.49 1.42
CA PRO A 357 9.46 26.10 2.60
C PRO A 357 7.96 26.32 2.36
N VAL A 358 7.15 25.29 2.59
CA VAL A 358 5.70 25.29 2.39
C VAL A 358 4.98 24.64 3.56
N LEU A 359 3.79 25.13 3.89
CA LEU A 359 2.88 24.42 4.78
C LEU A 359 2.01 23.50 3.93
N CYS A 360 2.01 22.22 4.26
CA CYS A 360 1.20 21.20 3.59
C CYS A 360 0.13 20.66 4.53
N PHE A 361 -0.91 20.10 3.95
CA PHE A 361 -1.76 19.11 4.62
C PHE A 361 -1.83 17.83 3.80
N THR A 362 -1.98 16.72 4.50
CA THR A 362 -2.28 15.43 3.93
C THR A 362 -3.39 14.78 4.74
N ALA A 363 -4.44 14.28 4.09
CA ALA A 363 -5.61 13.75 4.76
C ALA A 363 -6.24 12.60 3.95
N ALA A 364 -7.06 11.80 4.61
CA ALA A 364 -7.78 10.69 4.02
C ALA A 364 -9.21 10.58 4.59
N GLY A 365 -10.12 9.98 3.84
CA GLY A 365 -11.54 9.90 4.20
C GLY A 365 -12.18 8.53 3.99
N GLU A 366 -13.36 8.35 4.58
CA GLU A 366 -14.16 7.11 4.47
C GLU A 366 -14.60 6.76 3.04
N ASN A 367 -14.43 7.68 2.09
CA ASN A 367 -14.63 7.44 0.66
C ASN A 367 -13.40 6.77 0.00
N ASN A 368 -12.43 6.30 0.79
CA ASN A 368 -11.17 5.69 0.36
C ASN A 368 -10.29 6.59 -0.54
N GLN A 369 -10.45 7.91 -0.42
CA GLN A 369 -9.63 8.90 -1.10
C GLN A 369 -8.64 9.55 -0.14
N SER A 370 -7.47 9.89 -0.64
CA SER A 370 -6.54 10.80 0.03
C SER A 370 -6.44 12.11 -0.73
N VAL A 371 -6.18 13.18 0.03
CA VAL A 371 -6.07 14.53 -0.48
C VAL A 371 -4.82 15.21 0.05
N TRP A 372 -4.16 15.98 -0.81
CA TRP A 372 -3.01 16.80 -0.45
C TRP A 372 -3.29 18.28 -0.72
N GLY A 373 -2.74 19.14 0.12
CA GLY A 373 -2.71 20.57 -0.13
C GLY A 373 -1.35 21.15 0.16
N VAL A 374 -0.84 21.96 -0.77
CA VAL A 374 0.47 22.61 -0.67
C VAL A 374 0.25 24.12 -0.74
N LYS A 375 0.52 24.82 0.35
CA LYS A 375 0.37 26.26 0.44
C LYS A 375 1.47 26.96 -0.37
N TYR A 376 1.07 27.92 -1.19
CA TYR A 376 2.03 28.73 -1.92
C TYR A 376 1.74 30.23 -1.77
N LEU A 377 2.77 31.04 -1.93
CA LEU A 377 2.62 32.49 -1.98
C LEU A 377 2.28 32.88 -3.41
N LYS A 378 1.11 33.50 -3.59
CA LYS A 378 0.75 34.11 -4.87
C LYS A 378 1.63 35.36 -5.05
N GLU A 379 2.45 35.39 -6.09
CA GLU A 379 3.25 36.57 -6.46
C GLU A 379 2.39 37.82 -6.73
#